data_a965f35834da95afe10b644c6c0d1a29
#
_entry.id   a965f35834da95afe10b644c6c0d1a29
#
_cell.length_a   1.000
_cell.length_b   1.000
_cell.length_c   1.000
_cell.angle_alpha   90.00
_cell.angle_beta   90.00
_cell.angle_gamma   90.00
#
_symmetry.space_group_name_H-M   'P 1'
#
loop_
_entity.id
_entity.type
_entity.pdbx_description
1 polymer ?
#
loop_
_entity_poly.entity_id
_entity_poly.type
_entity_poly.pdbx_seq_one_letter_code
_entity_poly.pdbx_strand_id
1 'polypeptide(L)'
;MTHTYYDYTHRQEVMTMHERFFGVGEPLIQRQIDQGIDAPAYLDLVKGLGCNAYRAWMHLTELLLDPDTPNPKAVRLHTALLDRAKELDIEVTAMSHEWFLPDGCRQRSGHAMPPRDLTPDSLYMQALNMLERSWKTVAGLFPQVTIWEVGNEWNLNAFLHPDGFLDGDMSKPFTADEKIDIAVDMMYFAARGIRAGNPDAKVASFSPALSTPGLGGDMPDYLPVMYGVAWTLDKVYSRIKSGNFRSTDTDDYFDFVAWHPYVFTNRECCDADLFLDVDEPDQLWKSYNDAAYKVMKKYGDGHKQVLLTESGFTDCGNPDWERRYAGYNKKMLEIAGELPYVRTLHNFRLLNENAMLRRGGIEQNQIGGLTEVYFGLFTDPEDGCRPRARAKAIQEMTGGTADLENLSARLAQK
;
A
#
# COMPACT_ATOMS: atom_id res chain seq x y z
N MET A 1 42.65 30.75 -2.11
CA MET A 1 41.29 30.21 -2.39
C MET A 1 41.36 28.71 -2.09
N THR A 2 40.97 28.33 -0.89
CA THR A 2 40.99 26.95 -0.41
C THR A 2 39.62 26.33 -0.67
N HIS A 3 39.59 25.38 -1.61
CA HIS A 3 38.38 24.56 -1.84
C HIS A 3 38.28 23.53 -0.72
N THR A 4 37.31 23.71 0.14
CA THR A 4 36.90 22.72 1.13
C THR A 4 36.08 21.62 0.40
N TYR A 5 36.70 20.45 0.22
CA TYR A 5 35.96 19.24 -0.18
C TYR A 5 35.10 18.79 0.99
N TYR A 6 33.80 18.81 0.81
CA TYR A 6 32.88 18.12 1.71
C TYR A 6 32.98 16.61 1.47
N ASP A 7 33.49 15.93 2.47
CA ASP A 7 33.60 14.47 2.52
C ASP A 7 32.21 13.86 2.80
N TYR A 8 31.54 13.36 1.75
CA TYR A 8 30.28 12.63 1.84
C TYR A 8 30.51 11.15 2.18
N THR A 9 31.22 10.86 3.23
CA THR A 9 31.20 9.53 3.86
C THR A 9 30.10 9.48 4.92
N HIS A 10 28.83 9.61 4.52
CA HIS A 10 27.77 9.09 5.36
C HIS A 10 27.86 7.56 5.31
N ARG A 11 28.42 6.97 6.36
CA ARG A 11 28.20 5.56 6.69
C ARG A 11 26.68 5.40 6.76
N GLN A 12 26.09 4.63 5.81
CA GLN A 12 24.79 4.01 6.05
C GLN A 12 25.00 3.10 7.26
N GLU A 13 24.55 3.54 8.43
CA GLU A 13 24.45 2.66 9.58
C GLU A 13 23.49 1.55 9.16
N VAL A 14 24.00 0.32 9.11
CA VAL A 14 23.16 -0.85 8.84
C VAL A 14 22.20 -0.94 10.02
N MET A 15 20.94 -0.56 9.80
CA MET A 15 19.91 -0.69 10.82
C MET A 15 19.86 -2.13 11.27
N THR A 16 19.96 -2.37 12.56
CA THR A 16 19.81 -3.70 13.14
C THR A 16 18.37 -4.20 12.98
N MET A 17 18.10 -5.50 13.03
CA MET A 17 16.74 -6.03 12.93
C MET A 17 15.79 -5.42 13.96
N HIS A 18 16.29 -4.88 15.08
CA HIS A 18 15.49 -4.22 16.12
C HIS A 18 15.06 -2.79 15.76
N GLU A 19 15.66 -2.17 14.74
CA GLU A 19 15.36 -0.81 14.30
C GLU A 19 14.44 -0.79 13.06
N ARG A 20 14.04 -1.96 12.56
CA ARG A 20 13.15 -2.09 11.40
C ARG A 20 11.72 -2.33 11.83
N PHE A 21 10.81 -1.94 10.95
CA PHE A 21 9.40 -2.08 11.18
C PHE A 21 8.85 -3.26 10.37
N PHE A 22 8.28 -4.23 11.07
CA PHE A 22 7.50 -5.31 10.47
C PHE A 22 6.06 -5.16 10.90
N GLY A 23 5.15 -5.25 9.94
CA GLY A 23 3.77 -4.96 10.19
C GLY A 23 2.81 -5.72 9.31
N VAL A 24 1.56 -5.34 9.43
CA VAL A 24 0.46 -5.87 8.66
C VAL A 24 -0.29 -4.73 8.02
N GLY A 25 -0.68 -4.89 6.75
CA GLY A 25 -1.60 -4.00 6.05
C GLY A 25 -2.99 -4.63 5.98
N GLU A 26 -4.02 -3.83 6.23
CA GLU A 26 -5.40 -4.32 6.18
C GLU A 26 -6.37 -3.19 5.81
N PRO A 27 -7.33 -3.42 4.88
CA PRO A 27 -8.43 -2.52 4.59
C PRO A 27 -9.51 -2.66 5.66
N LEU A 28 -9.34 -1.99 6.81
CA LEU A 28 -10.01 -2.43 8.02
C LEU A 28 -11.30 -1.74 8.40
N ILE A 29 -11.36 -0.41 8.33
CA ILE A 29 -12.31 0.26 9.22
C ILE A 29 -13.75 0.11 8.76
N GLN A 30 -14.04 0.33 7.49
CA GLN A 30 -15.44 0.26 7.04
C GLN A 30 -16.01 -1.16 7.16
N ARG A 31 -15.27 -2.17 6.73
CA ARG A 31 -15.71 -3.56 6.81
C ARG A 31 -15.87 -4.05 8.25
N GLN A 32 -15.02 -3.56 9.16
CA GLN A 32 -15.09 -3.91 10.58
C GLN A 32 -16.26 -3.27 11.28
N ILE A 33 -16.54 -2.01 10.97
CA ILE A 33 -17.71 -1.31 11.50
C ILE A 33 -19.00 -2.02 11.10
N ASP A 34 -19.07 -2.46 9.86
CA ASP A 34 -20.23 -3.15 9.31
C ASP A 34 -20.39 -4.58 9.86
N GLN A 35 -19.28 -5.22 10.23
CA GLN A 35 -19.24 -6.56 10.83
C GLN A 35 -19.21 -6.56 12.36
N GLY A 36 -19.19 -5.39 13.00
CA GLY A 36 -19.13 -5.25 14.46
C GLY A 36 -17.79 -5.63 15.08
N ILE A 37 -16.71 -5.67 14.30
CA ILE A 37 -15.39 -6.00 14.77
C ILE A 37 -14.76 -4.80 15.49
N ASP A 38 -14.12 -5.05 16.62
CA ASP A 38 -13.40 -4.07 17.43
C ASP A 38 -12.05 -3.72 16.77
N ALA A 39 -11.97 -2.60 16.08
CA ALA A 39 -10.77 -2.18 15.36
C ALA A 39 -9.52 -2.10 16.27
N PRO A 40 -9.57 -1.57 17.52
CA PRO A 40 -8.47 -1.65 18.46
C PRO A 40 -7.98 -3.07 18.77
N ALA A 41 -8.86 -4.06 18.86
CA ALA A 41 -8.49 -5.46 19.13
C ALA A 41 -7.65 -6.08 17.99
N TYR A 42 -7.72 -5.56 16.78
CA TYR A 42 -6.83 -5.94 15.69
C TYR A 42 -5.38 -5.58 15.98
N LEU A 43 -5.14 -4.40 16.52
CA LEU A 43 -3.79 -3.98 16.87
C LEU A 43 -3.20 -4.82 17.99
N ASP A 44 -4.03 -5.39 18.87
CA ASP A 44 -3.60 -6.35 19.85
C ASP A 44 -3.06 -7.63 19.18
N LEU A 45 -3.68 -8.08 18.08
CA LEU A 45 -3.15 -9.19 17.28
C LEU A 45 -1.84 -8.83 16.57
N VAL A 46 -1.77 -7.64 15.97
CA VAL A 46 -0.54 -7.15 15.33
C VAL A 46 0.61 -7.12 16.32
N LYS A 47 0.37 -6.57 17.52
CA LYS A 47 1.36 -6.58 18.60
C LYS A 47 1.67 -8.00 19.12
N GLY A 48 0.66 -8.85 19.21
CA GLY A 48 0.80 -10.26 19.60
C GLY A 48 1.67 -11.07 18.64
N LEU A 49 1.63 -10.74 17.36
CA LEU A 49 2.56 -11.28 16.36
C LEU A 49 4.01 -10.78 16.55
N GLY A 50 4.28 -9.83 17.44
CA GLY A 50 5.57 -9.17 17.58
C GLY A 50 5.82 -8.06 16.54
N CYS A 51 4.81 -7.72 15.75
CA CYS A 51 4.88 -6.63 14.79
C CYS A 51 4.85 -5.26 15.48
N ASN A 52 5.51 -4.28 14.89
CA ASN A 52 5.59 -2.90 15.39
C ASN A 52 5.18 -1.86 14.35
N ALA A 53 4.57 -2.30 13.24
CA ALA A 53 4.03 -1.42 12.21
C ALA A 53 2.62 -1.88 11.79
N TYR A 54 1.84 -0.92 11.32
CA TYR A 54 0.50 -1.16 10.77
C TYR A 54 0.24 -0.21 9.59
N ARG A 55 -0.20 -0.74 8.46
CA ARG A 55 -0.66 0.06 7.33
C ARG A 55 -2.16 0.21 7.40
N ALA A 56 -2.63 1.40 7.72
CA ALA A 56 -4.04 1.73 7.86
C ALA A 56 -4.62 2.29 6.56
N TRP A 57 -5.72 1.75 6.10
CA TRP A 57 -6.51 2.35 5.02
C TRP A 57 -7.41 3.44 5.62
N MET A 58 -7.13 4.68 5.26
CA MET A 58 -7.77 5.88 5.79
C MET A 58 -8.25 6.75 4.61
N HIS A 59 -9.35 6.32 3.96
CA HIS A 59 -9.82 6.96 2.74
C HIS A 59 -10.30 8.40 2.98
N LEU A 60 -9.87 9.32 2.12
CA LEU A 60 -10.30 10.73 2.18
C LEU A 60 -11.83 10.84 2.11
N THR A 61 -12.46 10.00 1.26
CA THR A 61 -13.92 9.99 1.05
C THR A 61 -14.71 9.39 2.21
N GLU A 62 -14.07 8.63 3.08
CA GLU A 62 -14.65 8.12 4.33
C GLU A 62 -14.49 9.13 5.47
N LEU A 63 -13.27 9.69 5.60
CA LEU A 63 -12.90 10.62 6.67
C LEU A 63 -13.55 11.99 6.53
N LEU A 64 -13.93 12.37 5.33
CA LEU A 64 -14.49 13.66 4.99
C LEU A 64 -15.87 13.49 4.33
N LEU A 65 -16.76 14.48 4.50
CA LEU A 65 -18.02 14.63 3.78
C LEU A 65 -17.83 15.38 2.46
N ASP A 66 -16.84 16.27 2.42
CA ASP A 66 -16.30 16.99 1.29
C ASP A 66 -14.84 17.38 1.62
N PRO A 67 -14.05 17.94 0.69
CA PRO A 67 -12.62 18.20 0.91
C PRO A 67 -12.24 18.97 2.19
N ASP A 68 -13.16 19.74 2.76
CA ASP A 68 -12.89 20.59 3.92
C ASP A 68 -13.67 20.17 5.17
N THR A 69 -14.67 19.30 5.04
CA THR A 69 -15.61 18.98 6.13
C THR A 69 -15.37 17.57 6.67
N PRO A 70 -14.88 17.43 7.92
CA PRO A 70 -14.67 16.11 8.54
C PRO A 70 -15.98 15.32 8.71
N ASN A 71 -15.89 13.98 8.55
CA ASN A 71 -16.93 13.05 8.95
C ASN A 71 -16.75 12.67 10.43
N PRO A 72 -17.57 13.18 11.37
CA PRO A 72 -17.32 13.00 12.80
C PRO A 72 -17.34 11.54 13.25
N LYS A 73 -18.09 10.67 12.56
CA LYS A 73 -18.18 9.24 12.88
C LYS A 73 -16.85 8.55 12.52
N ALA A 74 -16.41 8.70 11.28
CA ALA A 74 -15.16 8.11 10.80
C ALA A 74 -13.95 8.64 11.57
N VAL A 75 -13.88 9.95 11.82
CA VAL A 75 -12.80 10.56 12.61
C VAL A 75 -12.69 9.91 13.99
N ARG A 76 -13.81 9.74 14.72
CA ARG A 76 -13.76 9.08 16.04
C ARG A 76 -13.24 7.66 16.00
N LEU A 77 -13.62 6.89 14.97
CA LEU A 77 -13.21 5.49 14.84
C LEU A 77 -11.72 5.36 14.54
N HIS A 78 -11.22 6.17 13.58
CA HIS A 78 -9.80 6.19 13.26
C HIS A 78 -8.96 6.75 14.40
N THR A 79 -9.46 7.76 15.13
CA THR A 79 -8.78 8.25 16.34
C THR A 79 -8.61 7.12 17.37
N ALA A 80 -9.65 6.35 17.64
CA ALA A 80 -9.56 5.24 18.60
C ALA A 80 -8.55 4.17 18.15
N LEU A 81 -8.47 3.88 16.85
CA LEU A 81 -7.47 2.97 16.29
C LEU A 81 -6.05 3.54 16.48
N LEU A 82 -5.84 4.80 16.14
CA LEU A 82 -4.54 5.45 16.23
C LEU A 82 -4.07 5.62 17.68
N ASP A 83 -4.99 5.90 18.60
CA ASP A 83 -4.68 5.95 20.04
C ASP A 83 -4.23 4.57 20.54
N ARG A 84 -4.90 3.51 20.09
CA ARG A 84 -4.48 2.13 20.41
C ARG A 84 -3.12 1.79 19.81
N ALA A 85 -2.83 2.18 18.57
CA ALA A 85 -1.51 2.00 17.95
C ALA A 85 -0.41 2.68 18.78
N LYS A 86 -0.66 3.91 19.23
CA LYS A 86 0.26 4.65 20.10
C LYS A 86 0.49 3.96 21.45
N GLU A 87 -0.57 3.45 22.09
CA GLU A 87 -0.46 2.70 23.36
C GLU A 87 0.39 1.43 23.21
N LEU A 88 0.33 0.79 22.05
CA LEU A 88 1.04 -0.42 21.74
C LEU A 88 2.45 -0.19 21.14
N ASP A 89 2.85 1.06 20.95
CA ASP A 89 4.09 1.41 20.25
C ASP A 89 4.16 0.76 18.87
N ILE A 90 3.12 1.03 18.07
CA ILE A 90 3.00 0.59 16.66
C ILE A 90 3.06 1.83 15.77
N GLU A 91 4.02 1.87 14.85
CA GLU A 91 4.08 2.91 13.82
C GLU A 91 2.96 2.70 12.79
N VAL A 92 2.23 3.76 12.48
CA VAL A 92 1.17 3.70 11.48
C VAL A 92 1.60 4.41 10.20
N THR A 93 1.58 3.66 9.09
CA THR A 93 1.56 4.21 7.73
C THR A 93 0.11 4.29 7.29
N ALA A 94 -0.43 5.50 7.17
CA ALA A 94 -1.81 5.67 6.71
C ALA A 94 -1.86 5.89 5.20
N MET A 95 -2.83 5.31 4.52
CA MET A 95 -2.97 5.34 3.07
C MET A 95 -4.39 5.72 2.66
N SER A 96 -4.51 6.52 1.60
CA SER A 96 -5.77 6.67 0.87
C SER A 96 -5.55 6.49 -0.62
N HIS A 97 -6.49 5.79 -1.26
CA HIS A 97 -6.56 5.68 -2.71
C HIS A 97 -7.88 6.20 -3.30
N GLU A 98 -8.73 6.79 -2.47
CA GLU A 98 -9.98 7.41 -2.90
C GLU A 98 -9.97 8.91 -2.66
N TRP A 99 -10.55 9.67 -3.57
CA TRP A 99 -10.61 11.13 -3.53
C TRP A 99 -11.91 11.67 -4.08
N PHE A 100 -12.20 12.94 -3.79
CA PHE A 100 -13.36 13.65 -4.30
C PHE A 100 -13.12 14.18 -5.71
N LEU A 101 -14.19 14.21 -6.50
CA LEU A 101 -14.21 14.75 -7.85
C LEU A 101 -15.11 15.97 -7.95
N PRO A 102 -14.79 16.95 -8.82
CA PRO A 102 -15.59 18.14 -9.00
C PRO A 102 -16.95 17.86 -9.66
N ASP A 103 -17.88 18.78 -9.45
CA ASP A 103 -19.14 18.79 -10.18
C ASP A 103 -18.86 18.85 -11.71
N GLY A 104 -19.52 17.99 -12.46
CA GLY A 104 -19.26 17.82 -13.89
C GLY A 104 -18.54 16.52 -14.26
N CYS A 105 -17.90 15.85 -13.30
CA CYS A 105 -17.52 14.44 -13.42
C CYS A 105 -18.76 13.54 -13.28
N ARG A 106 -18.70 12.35 -13.89
CA ARG A 106 -19.78 11.34 -13.76
C ARG A 106 -19.84 10.75 -12.35
N GLN A 107 -18.69 10.60 -11.73
CA GLN A 107 -18.55 10.16 -10.35
C GLN A 107 -18.24 11.37 -9.44
N ARG A 108 -18.65 11.31 -8.18
CA ARG A 108 -18.33 12.34 -7.19
C ARG A 108 -17.08 12.02 -6.39
N SER A 109 -16.68 10.77 -6.38
CA SER A 109 -15.52 10.28 -5.64
C SER A 109 -15.08 8.91 -6.14
N GLY A 110 -13.94 8.44 -5.71
CA GLY A 110 -13.39 7.11 -5.99
C GLY A 110 -12.00 7.16 -6.61
N HIS A 111 -11.75 6.30 -7.58
CA HIS A 111 -10.44 6.10 -8.23
C HIS A 111 -10.35 6.77 -9.61
N ALA A 112 -11.36 7.52 -9.99
CA ALA A 112 -11.44 8.16 -11.31
C ALA A 112 -10.71 9.50 -11.33
N MET A 113 -10.20 9.86 -12.51
CA MET A 113 -9.70 11.20 -12.80
C MET A 113 -10.25 11.69 -14.15
N PRO A 114 -10.54 12.99 -14.28
CA PRO A 114 -10.74 13.59 -15.59
C PRO A 114 -9.47 13.46 -16.44
N PRO A 115 -9.59 13.49 -17.78
CA PRO A 115 -8.42 13.56 -18.66
C PRO A 115 -7.49 14.71 -18.26
N ARG A 116 -6.18 14.46 -18.32
CA ARG A 116 -5.17 15.44 -17.92
C ARG A 116 -5.26 16.72 -18.75
N ASP A 117 -5.64 17.81 -18.11
CA ASP A 117 -5.73 19.16 -18.68
C ASP A 117 -5.23 20.18 -17.65
N LEU A 118 -4.10 20.82 -17.94
CA LEU A 118 -3.45 21.77 -17.04
C LEU A 118 -4.00 23.20 -17.14
N THR A 119 -5.07 23.42 -17.90
CA THR A 119 -5.79 24.69 -17.94
C THR A 119 -6.34 25.00 -16.53
N PRO A 120 -6.17 26.21 -15.99
CA PRO A 120 -6.46 26.52 -14.58
C PRO A 120 -7.85 26.11 -14.08
N ASP A 121 -8.88 26.25 -14.92
CA ASP A 121 -10.28 25.97 -14.55
C ASP A 121 -10.78 24.61 -15.08
N SER A 122 -9.89 23.76 -15.60
CA SER A 122 -10.27 22.43 -16.06
C SER A 122 -10.78 21.55 -14.90
N LEU A 123 -11.62 20.55 -15.20
CA LEU A 123 -12.04 19.56 -14.20
C LEU A 123 -10.86 18.83 -13.57
N TYR A 124 -9.81 18.59 -14.36
CA TYR A 124 -8.59 17.98 -13.87
C TYR A 124 -7.89 18.81 -12.79
N MET A 125 -7.69 20.12 -13.04
CA MET A 125 -7.08 21.01 -12.05
C MET A 125 -7.98 21.21 -10.83
N GLN A 126 -9.30 21.23 -11.00
CA GLN A 126 -10.24 21.25 -9.89
C GLN A 126 -10.10 19.98 -9.02
N ALA A 127 -10.01 18.79 -9.64
CA ALA A 127 -9.80 17.54 -8.93
C ALA A 127 -8.49 17.52 -8.12
N LEU A 128 -7.38 17.99 -8.72
CA LEU A 128 -6.10 18.11 -8.02
C LEU A 128 -6.16 19.09 -6.83
N ASN A 129 -6.82 20.22 -6.98
CA ASN A 129 -7.02 21.19 -5.90
C ASN A 129 -7.91 20.61 -4.78
N MET A 130 -8.93 19.83 -5.11
CA MET A 130 -9.75 19.11 -4.11
C MET A 130 -8.92 18.07 -3.38
N LEU A 131 -8.07 17.32 -4.07
CA LEU A 131 -7.15 16.35 -3.50
C LEU A 131 -6.19 17.02 -2.49
N GLU A 132 -5.56 18.15 -2.85
CA GLU A 132 -4.68 18.91 -1.96
C GLU A 132 -5.42 19.36 -0.69
N ARG A 133 -6.63 19.91 -0.84
CA ARG A 133 -7.45 20.35 0.31
C ARG A 133 -7.84 19.19 1.21
N SER A 134 -8.26 18.08 0.64
CA SER A 134 -8.62 16.86 1.40
C SER A 134 -7.44 16.35 2.22
N TRP A 135 -6.26 16.26 1.61
CA TRP A 135 -5.05 15.85 2.32
C TRP A 135 -4.65 16.82 3.42
N LYS A 136 -4.78 18.13 3.18
CA LYS A 136 -4.53 19.15 4.21
C LYS A 136 -5.47 18.96 5.41
N THR A 137 -6.75 18.76 5.14
CA THR A 137 -7.75 18.56 6.19
C THR A 137 -7.45 17.29 7.00
N VAL A 138 -7.24 16.15 6.32
CA VAL A 138 -7.02 14.86 6.99
C VAL A 138 -5.68 14.84 7.74
N ALA A 139 -4.59 15.32 7.18
CA ALA A 139 -3.31 15.37 7.88
C ALA A 139 -3.36 16.26 9.12
N GLY A 140 -4.14 17.34 9.08
CA GLY A 140 -4.37 18.21 10.26
C GLY A 140 -5.25 17.57 11.33
N LEU A 141 -6.19 16.68 10.95
CA LEU A 141 -7.06 15.96 11.89
C LEU A 141 -6.32 14.86 12.66
N PHE A 142 -5.30 14.25 12.07
CA PHE A 142 -4.58 13.11 12.62
C PHE A 142 -3.07 13.39 12.76
N PRO A 143 -2.66 14.33 13.62
CA PRO A 143 -1.25 14.69 13.78
C PRO A 143 -0.38 13.54 14.30
N GLN A 144 -0.97 12.50 14.89
CA GLN A 144 -0.29 11.28 15.33
C GLN A 144 0.13 10.36 14.17
N VAL A 145 -0.41 10.54 12.97
CA VAL A 145 0.06 9.82 11.77
C VAL A 145 1.31 10.50 11.24
N THR A 146 2.43 9.79 11.32
CA THR A 146 3.75 10.31 10.93
C THR A 146 4.10 10.01 9.48
N ILE A 147 3.47 9.03 8.86
CA ILE A 147 3.70 8.64 7.46
C ILE A 147 2.36 8.53 6.73
N TRP A 148 2.23 9.30 5.65
CA TRP A 148 1.10 9.23 4.74
C TRP A 148 1.53 8.68 3.37
N GLU A 149 0.96 7.56 2.97
CA GLU A 149 1.09 6.98 1.64
C GLU A 149 -0.01 7.53 0.74
N VAL A 150 0.37 8.22 -0.33
CA VAL A 150 -0.56 9.05 -1.08
C VAL A 150 -1.45 8.32 -2.08
N GLY A 151 -1.25 7.02 -2.25
CA GLY A 151 -2.07 6.21 -3.16
C GLY A 151 -1.70 4.74 -3.15
N ASN A 152 -2.56 3.93 -3.75
CA ASN A 152 -2.39 2.48 -3.89
C ASN A 152 -2.44 2.11 -5.36
N GLU A 153 -1.38 1.49 -5.87
CA GLU A 153 -1.33 0.81 -7.17
C GLU A 153 -1.88 1.63 -8.36
N TRP A 154 -1.60 2.94 -8.41
CA TRP A 154 -2.10 3.81 -9.48
C TRP A 154 -1.59 3.46 -10.88
N ASN A 155 -0.67 2.51 -10.99
CA ASN A 155 -0.30 1.90 -12.25
C ASN A 155 -1.35 0.90 -12.76
N LEU A 156 -2.34 0.50 -11.94
CA LEU A 156 -3.44 -0.41 -12.32
C LEU A 156 -4.74 0.36 -12.58
N ASN A 157 -5.55 -0.12 -13.54
CA ASN A 157 -6.85 0.49 -13.86
C ASN A 157 -7.86 0.40 -12.70
N ALA A 158 -7.69 -0.58 -11.81
CA ALA A 158 -8.53 -0.72 -10.61
C ALA A 158 -8.43 0.50 -9.68
N PHE A 159 -7.27 1.18 -9.65
CA PHE A 159 -6.98 2.25 -8.70
C PHE A 159 -6.70 3.62 -9.35
N LEU A 160 -6.61 3.69 -10.68
CA LEU A 160 -6.56 4.94 -11.44
C LEU A 160 -7.11 4.74 -12.86
N HIS A 161 -8.27 5.31 -13.12
CA HIS A 161 -8.97 5.16 -14.39
C HIS A 161 -9.66 6.47 -14.82
N PRO A 162 -10.06 6.59 -16.11
CA PRO A 162 -10.84 7.73 -16.56
C PRO A 162 -12.20 7.82 -15.87
N ASP A 163 -12.70 9.05 -15.71
CA ASP A 163 -14.05 9.31 -15.22
C ASP A 163 -15.09 8.62 -16.13
N GLY A 164 -15.97 7.81 -15.53
CA GLY A 164 -16.97 7.00 -16.22
C GLY A 164 -16.51 5.63 -16.71
N PHE A 165 -15.26 5.25 -16.49
CA PHE A 165 -14.74 3.93 -16.89
C PHE A 165 -15.51 2.76 -16.27
N LEU A 166 -15.85 2.83 -14.98
CA LEU A 166 -16.60 1.78 -14.29
C LEU A 166 -18.11 1.79 -14.56
N ASP A 167 -18.63 2.84 -15.19
CA ASP A 167 -20.06 2.94 -15.55
C ASP A 167 -20.42 2.15 -16.83
N GLY A 168 -19.50 1.29 -17.30
CA GLY A 168 -19.73 0.39 -18.44
C GLY A 168 -18.89 0.71 -19.69
N ASP A 169 -18.11 1.79 -19.71
CA ASP A 169 -17.17 2.08 -20.79
C ASP A 169 -15.73 1.67 -20.41
N MET A 170 -15.52 0.37 -20.22
CA MET A 170 -14.20 -0.22 -19.98
C MET A 170 -13.27 -0.17 -21.22
N SER A 171 -13.75 0.35 -22.35
CA SER A 171 -13.03 0.31 -23.62
C SER A 171 -11.90 1.32 -23.76
N LYS A 172 -11.80 2.30 -22.84
CA LYS A 172 -10.81 3.38 -22.92
C LYS A 172 -10.14 3.66 -21.56
N PRO A 173 -9.32 2.73 -21.05
CA PRO A 173 -8.49 3.01 -19.88
C PRO A 173 -7.48 4.12 -20.21
N PHE A 174 -6.91 4.73 -19.17
CA PHE A 174 -5.70 5.51 -19.37
C PHE A 174 -4.56 4.63 -19.86
N THR A 175 -3.76 5.13 -20.80
CA THR A 175 -2.48 4.50 -21.12
C THR A 175 -1.53 4.54 -19.93
N ALA A 176 -0.48 3.71 -19.94
CA ALA A 176 0.53 3.73 -18.88
C ALA A 176 1.17 5.12 -18.73
N ASP A 177 1.49 5.78 -19.83
CA ASP A 177 2.09 7.12 -19.79
C ASP A 177 1.12 8.16 -19.21
N GLU A 178 -0.17 8.12 -19.55
CA GLU A 178 -1.18 9.00 -18.94
C GLU A 178 -1.33 8.73 -17.44
N LYS A 179 -1.40 7.47 -17.01
CA LYS A 179 -1.45 7.11 -15.57
C LYS A 179 -0.24 7.67 -14.81
N ILE A 180 0.97 7.53 -15.37
CA ILE A 180 2.18 8.06 -14.75
C ILE A 180 2.15 9.58 -14.66
N ASP A 181 1.75 10.28 -15.73
CA ASP A 181 1.65 11.74 -15.74
C ASP A 181 0.64 12.22 -14.68
N ILE A 182 -0.52 11.58 -14.60
CA ILE A 182 -1.56 11.88 -13.60
C ILE A 182 -1.05 11.57 -12.18
N ALA A 183 -0.43 10.40 -11.96
CA ALA A 183 0.10 10.00 -10.66
C ALA A 183 1.18 10.98 -10.15
N VAL A 184 2.05 11.46 -11.04
CA VAL A 184 3.07 12.48 -10.69
C VAL A 184 2.41 13.79 -10.27
N ASP A 185 1.42 14.29 -11.02
CA ASP A 185 0.66 15.47 -10.61
C ASP A 185 -0.05 15.25 -9.26
N MET A 186 -0.72 14.10 -9.07
CA MET A 186 -1.44 13.78 -7.83
C MET A 186 -0.51 13.70 -6.62
N MET A 187 0.67 13.06 -6.75
CA MET A 187 1.67 13.02 -5.67
C MET A 187 2.11 14.42 -5.24
N TYR A 188 2.35 15.32 -6.17
CA TYR A 188 2.75 16.70 -5.86
C TYR A 188 1.69 17.43 -5.05
N PHE A 189 0.43 17.39 -5.49
CA PHE A 189 -0.67 18.05 -4.78
C PHE A 189 -0.97 17.39 -3.42
N ALA A 190 -0.90 16.07 -3.34
CA ALA A 190 -1.06 15.35 -2.08
C ALA A 190 0.03 15.72 -1.08
N ALA A 191 1.30 15.71 -1.49
CA ALA A 191 2.43 16.07 -0.62
C ALA A 191 2.31 17.50 -0.09
N ARG A 192 1.92 18.46 -0.92
CA ARG A 192 1.65 19.83 -0.50
C ARG A 192 0.53 19.91 0.54
N GLY A 193 -0.57 19.19 0.27
CA GLY A 193 -1.71 19.14 1.19
C GLY A 193 -1.29 18.56 2.55
N ILE A 194 -0.62 17.41 2.56
CA ILE A 194 -0.16 16.75 3.78
C ILE A 194 0.75 17.68 4.60
N ARG A 195 1.76 18.27 3.97
CA ARG A 195 2.71 19.17 4.65
C ARG A 195 2.06 20.47 5.13
N ALA A 196 1.01 20.95 4.42
CA ALA A 196 0.23 22.11 4.87
C ALA A 196 -0.69 21.79 6.05
N GLY A 197 -1.14 20.54 6.18
CA GLY A 197 -1.97 20.07 7.30
C GLY A 197 -1.14 19.65 8.53
N ASN A 198 -0.02 18.96 8.28
CA ASN A 198 0.92 18.52 9.31
C ASN A 198 2.36 18.64 8.80
N PRO A 199 3.11 19.70 9.16
CA PRO A 199 4.48 19.92 8.69
C PRO A 199 5.49 18.85 9.12
N ASP A 200 5.20 18.09 10.18
CA ASP A 200 6.07 17.03 10.70
C ASP A 200 5.83 15.69 10.00
N ALA A 201 4.73 15.55 9.27
CA ALA A 201 4.39 14.32 8.56
C ALA A 201 5.33 14.08 7.37
N LYS A 202 5.64 12.80 7.15
CA LYS A 202 6.38 12.31 5.99
C LYS A 202 5.42 11.76 4.95
N VAL A 203 5.81 11.91 3.69
CA VAL A 203 5.04 11.44 2.55
C VAL A 203 5.72 10.22 1.95
N ALA A 204 5.00 9.13 1.79
CA ALA A 204 5.39 8.01 0.96
C ALA A 204 4.75 8.12 -0.43
N SER A 205 5.46 7.73 -1.48
CA SER A 205 4.91 7.70 -2.83
C SER A 205 3.69 6.76 -2.90
N PHE A 206 2.89 6.83 -3.96
CA PHE A 206 1.99 5.71 -4.25
C PHE A 206 2.81 4.43 -4.43
N SER A 207 2.24 3.28 -4.05
CA SER A 207 2.90 1.99 -4.16
C SER A 207 2.53 1.33 -5.49
N PRO A 208 3.40 1.31 -6.50
CA PRO A 208 3.15 0.52 -7.69
C PRO A 208 3.15 -0.98 -7.35
N ALA A 209 2.20 -1.69 -7.96
CA ALA A 209 2.13 -3.14 -7.95
C ALA A 209 2.78 -3.75 -9.18
N LEU A 210 2.82 -5.07 -9.20
CA LEU A 210 3.05 -5.83 -10.41
C LEU A 210 2.06 -5.40 -11.51
N SER A 211 2.57 -5.17 -12.69
CA SER A 211 1.77 -4.78 -13.83
C SER A 211 1.84 -5.89 -14.89
N THR A 212 0.69 -6.40 -15.27
CA THR A 212 0.54 -7.33 -16.41
C THR A 212 -0.41 -6.73 -17.42
N PRO A 213 -0.30 -7.10 -18.72
CA PRO A 213 -1.24 -6.66 -19.74
C PRO A 213 -2.71 -6.98 -19.37
N GLY A 214 -2.97 -8.11 -18.73
CA GLY A 214 -4.31 -8.53 -18.31
C GLY A 214 -4.90 -7.73 -17.13
N LEU A 215 -4.07 -7.11 -16.31
CA LEU A 215 -4.50 -6.29 -15.16
C LEU A 215 -4.54 -4.78 -15.46
N GLY A 216 -4.52 -4.40 -16.73
CA GLY A 216 -4.56 -3.01 -17.16
C GLY A 216 -3.26 -2.25 -16.92
N GLY A 217 -2.17 -2.96 -16.70
CA GLY A 217 -0.84 -2.39 -16.74
C GLY A 217 -0.30 -2.43 -18.16
N ASP A 218 -0.05 -1.27 -18.76
CA ASP A 218 0.52 -1.16 -20.10
C ASP A 218 2.04 -1.33 -20.06
N MET A 219 2.52 -2.32 -19.32
CA MET A 219 3.93 -2.66 -19.34
C MET A 219 4.27 -3.24 -20.72
N PRO A 220 5.40 -2.82 -21.33
CA PRO A 220 5.81 -3.40 -22.60
C PRO A 220 5.90 -4.93 -22.51
N ASP A 221 5.37 -5.64 -23.51
CA ASP A 221 5.33 -7.13 -23.55
C ASP A 221 6.70 -7.80 -23.39
N TYR A 222 7.78 -7.07 -23.67
CA TYR A 222 9.14 -7.59 -23.54
C TYR A 222 9.71 -7.51 -22.11
N LEU A 223 9.02 -6.84 -21.18
CA LEU A 223 9.47 -6.79 -19.78
C LEU A 223 8.78 -7.91 -18.99
N PRO A 224 9.55 -8.74 -18.28
CA PRO A 224 8.96 -9.69 -17.36
C PRO A 224 8.09 -8.98 -16.33
N VAL A 225 6.97 -9.55 -15.98
CA VAL A 225 6.02 -9.05 -14.95
C VAL A 225 6.76 -8.59 -13.69
N MET A 226 7.78 -9.35 -13.29
CA MET A 226 8.62 -9.06 -12.14
C MET A 226 9.28 -7.67 -12.13
N TYR A 227 9.43 -7.01 -13.27
CA TYR A 227 10.05 -5.70 -13.36
C TYR A 227 9.04 -4.54 -13.46
N GLY A 228 7.74 -4.83 -13.39
CA GLY A 228 6.69 -3.81 -13.51
C GLY A 228 6.83 -2.67 -12.51
N VAL A 229 7.20 -2.97 -11.27
CA VAL A 229 7.48 -1.96 -10.24
C VAL A 229 8.66 -1.08 -10.66
N ALA A 230 9.80 -1.68 -11.03
CA ALA A 230 10.99 -0.93 -11.43
C ALA A 230 10.74 -0.09 -12.69
N TRP A 231 10.01 -0.62 -13.67
CA TRP A 231 9.61 0.13 -14.86
C TRP A 231 8.72 1.33 -14.50
N THR A 232 7.71 1.14 -13.67
CA THR A 232 6.83 2.21 -13.21
C THR A 232 7.61 3.30 -12.48
N LEU A 233 8.49 2.93 -11.56
CA LEU A 233 9.34 3.89 -10.84
C LEU A 233 10.27 4.64 -11.80
N ASP A 234 10.88 3.97 -12.77
CA ASP A 234 11.75 4.63 -13.77
C ASP A 234 10.98 5.70 -14.57
N LYS A 235 9.75 5.42 -14.93
CA LYS A 235 8.86 6.39 -15.59
C LYS A 235 8.52 7.56 -14.67
N VAL A 236 8.11 7.31 -13.43
CA VAL A 236 7.80 8.35 -12.42
C VAL A 236 9.00 9.29 -12.23
N TYR A 237 10.17 8.74 -11.95
CA TYR A 237 11.38 9.54 -11.78
C TYR A 237 11.76 10.32 -13.04
N SER A 238 11.65 9.69 -14.22
CA SER A 238 11.90 10.35 -15.49
C SER A 238 10.97 11.54 -15.70
N ARG A 239 9.69 11.43 -15.36
CA ARG A 239 8.72 12.54 -15.44
C ARG A 239 9.09 13.67 -14.49
N ILE A 240 9.36 13.38 -13.22
CA ILE A 240 9.78 14.38 -12.23
C ILE A 240 11.03 15.10 -12.71
N LYS A 241 12.06 14.38 -13.15
CA LYS A 241 13.35 14.96 -13.58
C LYS A 241 13.30 15.66 -14.94
N SER A 242 12.25 15.50 -15.73
CA SER A 242 12.12 16.11 -17.07
C SER A 242 12.00 17.64 -17.05
N GLY A 243 11.58 18.23 -15.93
CA GLY A 243 11.29 19.66 -15.80
C GLY A 243 9.95 20.09 -16.41
N ASN A 244 9.17 19.15 -16.94
CA ASN A 244 7.84 19.41 -17.54
C ASN A 244 6.70 19.35 -16.51
N PHE A 245 7.01 19.04 -15.25
CA PHE A 245 6.09 18.96 -14.14
C PHE A 245 6.33 20.11 -13.14
N ARG A 246 5.69 20.05 -11.95
CA ARG A 246 5.67 21.15 -10.99
C ARG A 246 7.02 21.41 -10.33
N SER A 247 7.80 20.36 -10.12
CA SER A 247 9.15 20.43 -9.57
C SER A 247 10.03 19.32 -10.18
N THR A 248 11.35 19.52 -10.17
CA THR A 248 12.35 18.48 -10.50
C THR A 248 12.96 17.87 -9.26
N ASP A 249 12.61 18.38 -8.07
CA ASP A 249 13.05 17.85 -6.80
C ASP A 249 12.07 16.76 -6.32
N THR A 250 12.57 15.56 -6.11
CA THR A 250 11.76 14.44 -5.62
C THR A 250 11.26 14.65 -4.20
N ASP A 251 11.94 15.50 -3.40
CA ASP A 251 11.52 15.84 -2.05
C ASP A 251 10.21 16.65 -2.02
N ASP A 252 9.84 17.30 -3.12
CA ASP A 252 8.54 17.95 -3.25
C ASP A 252 7.37 16.97 -3.41
N TYR A 253 7.66 15.70 -3.73
CA TYR A 253 6.68 14.66 -4.00
C TYR A 253 6.60 13.63 -2.87
N PHE A 254 7.74 13.14 -2.37
CA PHE A 254 7.79 12.11 -1.34
C PHE A 254 9.12 12.11 -0.56
N ASP A 255 9.04 11.70 0.70
CA ASP A 255 10.18 11.44 1.58
C ASP A 255 10.61 9.97 1.51
N PHE A 256 9.64 9.05 1.33
CA PHE A 256 9.83 7.60 1.20
C PHE A 256 9.32 7.11 -0.14
N VAL A 257 9.92 6.04 -0.65
CA VAL A 257 9.42 5.34 -1.84
C VAL A 257 8.72 4.06 -1.39
N ALA A 258 7.52 3.80 -1.91
CA ALA A 258 6.75 2.62 -1.56
C ALA A 258 6.50 1.75 -2.79
N TRP A 259 6.36 0.42 -2.61
CA TRP A 259 5.91 -0.51 -3.63
C TRP A 259 5.43 -1.85 -3.06
N HIS A 260 4.75 -2.65 -3.91
CA HIS A 260 4.21 -3.96 -3.59
C HIS A 260 4.94 -5.07 -4.35
N PRO A 261 5.92 -5.76 -3.73
CA PRO A 261 6.72 -6.80 -4.38
C PRO A 261 6.07 -8.19 -4.26
N TYR A 262 4.87 -8.38 -4.81
CA TYR A 262 4.24 -9.70 -4.80
C TYR A 262 4.95 -10.70 -5.70
N VAL A 263 4.97 -11.98 -5.28
CA VAL A 263 5.42 -13.11 -6.08
C VAL A 263 4.37 -14.21 -6.01
N PHE A 264 3.64 -14.42 -7.10
CA PHE A 264 2.57 -15.41 -7.17
C PHE A 264 3.10 -16.73 -7.73
N THR A 265 3.14 -17.77 -6.90
CA THR A 265 3.68 -19.09 -7.25
C THR A 265 2.67 -20.23 -7.14
N ASN A 266 1.40 -19.92 -6.93
CA ASN A 266 0.34 -20.92 -6.82
C ASN A 266 -0.62 -20.84 -8.01
N ARG A 267 -0.54 -21.80 -8.92
CA ARG A 267 -1.42 -21.92 -10.09
C ARG A 267 -2.91 -22.07 -9.75
N GLU A 268 -3.21 -22.57 -8.58
CA GLU A 268 -4.60 -22.83 -8.18
C GLU A 268 -5.34 -21.55 -7.83
N CYS A 269 -4.61 -20.48 -7.53
CA CYS A 269 -5.16 -19.24 -7.00
C CYS A 269 -4.87 -18.00 -7.80
N CYS A 270 -3.92 -18.02 -8.71
CA CYS A 270 -3.60 -16.84 -9.48
C CYS A 270 -4.03 -17.01 -10.93
N ASP A 271 -4.39 -15.90 -11.56
CA ASP A 271 -4.53 -15.87 -12.99
C ASP A 271 -3.24 -16.35 -13.67
N ALA A 272 -3.38 -17.05 -14.80
CA ALA A 272 -2.25 -17.59 -15.53
C ALA A 272 -1.18 -16.53 -15.84
N ASP A 273 -1.60 -15.28 -16.02
CA ASP A 273 -0.73 -14.14 -16.33
C ASP A 273 0.08 -13.63 -15.13
N LEU A 274 -0.35 -13.94 -13.90
CA LEU A 274 0.37 -13.58 -12.66
C LEU A 274 1.23 -14.71 -12.14
N PHE A 275 0.98 -15.93 -12.59
CA PHE A 275 1.68 -17.10 -12.08
C PHE A 275 3.15 -17.11 -12.54
N LEU A 276 4.03 -17.32 -11.57
CA LEU A 276 5.47 -17.46 -11.80
C LEU A 276 5.91 -18.87 -11.39
N ASP A 277 6.35 -19.67 -12.38
CA ASP A 277 6.90 -21.02 -12.15
C ASP A 277 8.36 -20.90 -11.71
N VAL A 278 8.55 -20.68 -10.41
CA VAL A 278 9.88 -20.49 -9.84
C VAL A 278 10.08 -21.37 -8.61
N ASP A 279 11.26 -21.97 -8.55
CA ASP A 279 11.65 -22.83 -7.42
C ASP A 279 12.04 -22.02 -6.17
N GLU A 280 12.57 -20.80 -6.35
CA GLU A 280 13.09 -19.93 -5.31
C GLU A 280 12.38 -18.56 -5.31
N PRO A 281 11.11 -18.49 -4.86
CA PRO A 281 10.34 -17.25 -4.88
C PRO A 281 10.91 -16.16 -3.98
N ASP A 282 11.66 -16.52 -2.95
CA ASP A 282 12.40 -15.59 -2.08
C ASP A 282 13.55 -14.89 -2.83
N GLN A 283 14.30 -15.59 -3.67
CA GLN A 283 15.36 -14.98 -4.48
C GLN A 283 14.77 -14.06 -5.56
N LEU A 284 13.67 -14.47 -6.14
CA LEU A 284 12.93 -13.63 -7.09
C LEU A 284 12.42 -12.36 -6.39
N TRP A 285 11.80 -12.49 -5.22
CA TRP A 285 11.34 -11.37 -4.40
C TRP A 285 12.48 -10.38 -4.10
N LYS A 286 13.66 -10.89 -3.74
CA LYS A 286 14.85 -10.07 -3.55
C LYS A 286 15.25 -9.34 -4.82
N SER A 287 15.26 -10.03 -5.96
CA SER A 287 15.63 -9.45 -7.27
C SER A 287 14.69 -8.31 -7.68
N TYR A 288 13.41 -8.40 -7.37
CA TYR A 288 12.44 -7.34 -7.55
C TYR A 288 12.81 -6.07 -6.79
N ASN A 289 13.03 -6.24 -5.49
CA ASN A 289 13.36 -5.12 -4.63
C ASN A 289 14.68 -4.46 -5.04
N ASP A 290 15.69 -5.26 -5.40
CA ASP A 290 16.98 -4.75 -5.88
C ASP A 290 16.85 -4.00 -7.22
N ALA A 291 15.97 -4.45 -8.12
CA ALA A 291 15.71 -3.78 -9.39
C ALA A 291 15.05 -2.40 -9.16
N ALA A 292 14.03 -2.34 -8.30
CA ALA A 292 13.36 -1.10 -7.94
C ALA A 292 14.33 -0.10 -7.25
N TYR A 293 15.10 -0.57 -6.29
CA TYR A 293 16.10 0.26 -5.61
C TYR A 293 17.22 0.75 -6.55
N LYS A 294 17.58 -0.04 -7.56
CA LYS A 294 18.53 0.40 -8.60
C LYS A 294 18.02 1.61 -9.38
N VAL A 295 16.70 1.69 -9.63
CA VAL A 295 16.07 2.86 -10.23
C VAL A 295 16.22 4.08 -9.32
N MET A 296 15.91 3.97 -8.03
CA MET A 296 16.12 5.08 -7.07
C MET A 296 17.55 5.61 -7.12
N LYS A 297 18.54 4.72 -7.10
CA LYS A 297 19.97 5.11 -7.21
C LYS A 297 20.29 5.81 -8.51
N LYS A 298 19.72 5.37 -9.64
CA LYS A 298 19.90 6.00 -10.96
C LYS A 298 19.52 7.48 -10.96
N TYR A 299 18.47 7.83 -10.19
CA TYR A 299 17.95 9.20 -10.12
C TYR A 299 18.43 10.01 -8.90
N GLY A 300 19.36 9.47 -8.12
CA GLY A 300 19.98 10.15 -6.97
C GLY A 300 19.30 9.94 -5.62
N ASP A 301 18.21 9.17 -5.57
CA ASP A 301 17.40 8.92 -4.37
C ASP A 301 17.78 7.63 -3.61
N GLY A 302 18.99 7.09 -3.87
CA GLY A 302 19.49 5.91 -3.15
C GLY A 302 19.67 6.12 -1.63
N HIS A 303 19.52 7.33 -1.14
CA HIS A 303 19.54 7.67 0.29
C HIS A 303 18.17 7.58 0.94
N LYS A 304 17.07 7.63 0.16
CA LYS A 304 15.70 7.49 0.68
C LYS A 304 15.43 6.05 1.09
N GLN A 305 14.68 5.90 2.17
CA GLN A 305 14.23 4.60 2.65
C GLN A 305 12.99 4.13 1.89
N VAL A 306 12.79 2.82 1.90
CA VAL A 306 11.73 2.13 1.19
C VAL A 306 10.71 1.56 2.16
N LEU A 307 9.44 1.70 1.82
CA LEU A 307 8.33 1.04 2.49
C LEU A 307 7.76 -0.03 1.54
N LEU A 308 7.86 -1.29 1.92
CA LEU A 308 7.18 -2.40 1.27
C LEU A 308 5.79 -2.49 1.89
N THR A 309 4.84 -1.75 1.31
CA THR A 309 3.55 -1.49 1.96
C THR A 309 2.54 -2.61 1.79
N GLU A 310 2.77 -3.52 0.86
CA GLU A 310 2.10 -4.82 0.79
C GLU A 310 3.05 -5.89 0.27
N SER A 311 3.03 -7.05 0.91
CA SER A 311 3.63 -8.28 0.41
C SER A 311 2.96 -9.46 1.10
N GLY A 312 2.74 -10.55 0.40
CA GLY A 312 2.08 -11.70 0.99
C GLY A 312 1.90 -12.85 0.00
N PHE A 313 1.28 -13.90 0.49
CA PHE A 313 0.96 -15.08 -0.30
C PHE A 313 -0.47 -15.53 -0.04
N THR A 314 -1.14 -15.99 -1.08
CA THR A 314 -2.45 -16.61 -0.97
C THR A 314 -2.35 -18.12 -1.19
N ASP A 315 -2.99 -18.90 -0.34
CA ASP A 315 -3.00 -20.37 -0.42
C ASP A 315 -4.31 -20.95 -0.94
N CYS A 316 -5.31 -20.12 -1.25
CA CYS A 316 -6.64 -20.51 -1.69
C CYS A 316 -7.35 -21.53 -0.77
N GLY A 317 -7.02 -21.51 0.51
CA GLY A 317 -7.54 -22.47 1.47
C GLY A 317 -6.89 -23.86 1.43
N ASN A 318 -5.79 -24.02 0.67
CA ASN A 318 -5.04 -25.29 0.59
C ASN A 318 -3.98 -25.35 1.71
N PRO A 319 -4.10 -26.31 2.66
CA PRO A 319 -3.19 -26.41 3.81
C PRO A 319 -1.72 -26.73 3.44
N ASP A 320 -1.47 -27.35 2.30
CA ASP A 320 -0.11 -27.65 1.83
C ASP A 320 0.59 -26.38 1.37
N TRP A 321 -0.10 -25.53 0.65
CA TRP A 321 0.38 -24.21 0.27
C TRP A 321 0.55 -23.29 1.49
N GLU A 322 -0.37 -23.36 2.46
CA GLU A 322 -0.23 -22.60 3.70
C GLU A 322 1.08 -22.92 4.43
N ARG A 323 1.42 -24.21 4.58
CA ARG A 323 2.68 -24.62 5.22
C ARG A 323 3.91 -24.15 4.44
N ARG A 324 3.85 -24.25 3.10
CA ARG A 324 4.93 -23.78 2.23
C ARG A 324 5.16 -22.28 2.35
N TYR A 325 4.08 -21.52 2.35
CA TYR A 325 4.15 -20.05 2.47
C TYR A 325 4.55 -19.57 3.86
N ALA A 326 4.32 -20.34 4.92
CA ALA A 326 4.91 -20.06 6.22
C ALA A 326 6.46 -20.03 6.16
N GLY A 327 7.06 -20.96 5.42
CA GLY A 327 8.50 -20.96 5.16
C GLY A 327 8.96 -19.74 4.34
N TYR A 328 8.21 -19.38 3.30
CA TYR A 328 8.54 -18.19 2.49
C TYR A 328 8.38 -16.88 3.24
N ASN A 329 7.39 -16.74 4.12
CA ASN A 329 7.26 -15.56 4.98
C ASN A 329 8.50 -15.37 5.87
N LYS A 330 9.04 -16.44 6.44
CA LYS A 330 10.31 -16.36 7.20
C LYS A 330 11.45 -15.84 6.34
N LYS A 331 11.64 -16.42 5.16
CA LYS A 331 12.69 -15.99 4.22
C LYS A 331 12.52 -14.55 3.76
N MET A 332 11.29 -14.09 3.49
CA MET A 332 11.04 -12.68 3.14
C MET A 332 11.42 -11.73 4.26
N LEU A 333 11.09 -12.09 5.52
CA LEU A 333 11.47 -11.28 6.68
C LEU A 333 12.98 -11.24 6.87
N GLU A 334 13.68 -12.37 6.69
CA GLU A 334 15.15 -12.44 6.72
C GLU A 334 15.76 -11.52 5.65
N ILE A 335 15.33 -11.67 4.40
CA ILE A 335 15.83 -10.86 3.28
C ILE A 335 15.52 -9.36 3.50
N ALA A 336 14.30 -9.01 3.90
CA ALA A 336 13.96 -7.62 4.22
C ALA A 336 14.89 -7.06 5.33
N GLY A 337 15.22 -7.91 6.32
CA GLY A 337 16.20 -7.60 7.35
C GLY A 337 17.61 -7.33 6.82
N GLU A 338 18.01 -7.91 5.71
CA GLU A 338 19.32 -7.76 5.09
C GLU A 338 19.40 -6.57 4.11
N LEU A 339 18.26 -6.10 3.57
CA LEU A 339 18.22 -5.01 2.60
C LEU A 339 18.33 -3.65 3.29
N PRO A 340 19.47 -2.94 3.20
CA PRO A 340 19.72 -1.73 4.02
C PRO A 340 18.78 -0.57 3.71
N TYR A 341 18.15 -0.58 2.55
CA TYR A 341 17.24 0.46 2.11
C TYR A 341 15.78 0.22 2.55
N VAL A 342 15.42 -1.00 2.95
CA VAL A 342 14.07 -1.32 3.42
C VAL A 342 13.89 -0.87 4.87
N ARG A 343 12.96 0.06 5.11
CA ARG A 343 12.57 0.52 6.43
C ARG A 343 11.44 -0.34 7.01
N THR A 344 10.42 -0.57 6.22
CA THR A 344 9.20 -1.26 6.68
C THR A 344 8.77 -2.31 5.67
N LEU A 345 8.29 -3.45 6.18
CA LEU A 345 7.59 -4.48 5.42
C LEU A 345 6.24 -4.74 6.06
N HIS A 346 5.16 -4.56 5.31
CA HIS A 346 3.81 -4.93 5.73
C HIS A 346 3.37 -6.22 5.02
N ASN A 347 2.97 -7.20 5.82
CA ASN A 347 2.35 -8.40 5.28
C ASN A 347 0.89 -8.12 4.97
N PHE A 348 0.45 -8.40 3.76
CA PHE A 348 -0.95 -8.38 3.38
C PHE A 348 -1.47 -9.81 3.49
N ARG A 349 -2.39 -10.16 4.38
CA ARG A 349 -3.14 -9.29 5.30
C ARG A 349 -3.35 -10.03 6.66
N LEU A 350 -4.03 -9.40 7.62
CA LEU A 350 -4.23 -10.02 8.93
C LEU A 350 -5.25 -11.15 8.90
N LEU A 351 -6.43 -10.91 8.32
CA LEU A 351 -7.54 -11.86 8.31
C LEU A 351 -7.89 -12.35 6.90
N ASN A 352 -8.32 -13.61 6.81
CA ASN A 352 -9.04 -14.09 5.64
C ASN A 352 -10.42 -13.41 5.52
N GLU A 353 -10.96 -13.39 4.30
CA GLU A 353 -12.32 -12.88 4.00
C GLU A 353 -13.16 -13.91 3.26
N ASN A 354 -12.92 -15.19 3.47
CA ASN A 354 -13.66 -16.26 2.77
C ASN A 354 -15.16 -16.30 3.09
N ALA A 355 -15.61 -15.63 4.15
CA ALA A 355 -17.03 -15.40 4.38
C ALA A 355 -17.70 -14.59 3.26
N MET A 356 -16.96 -13.70 2.60
CA MET A 356 -17.46 -12.94 1.45
C MET A 356 -17.80 -13.86 0.27
N LEU A 357 -17.00 -14.90 0.02
CA LEU A 357 -17.31 -15.92 -1.00
C LEU A 357 -18.60 -16.68 -0.66
N ARG A 358 -18.78 -17.07 0.60
CA ARG A 358 -19.98 -17.78 1.05
C ARG A 358 -21.27 -16.97 0.88
N ARG A 359 -21.17 -15.65 0.96
CA ARG A 359 -22.30 -14.72 0.78
C ARG A 359 -22.56 -14.35 -0.67
N GLY A 360 -21.79 -14.88 -1.62
CA GLY A 360 -21.88 -14.54 -3.03
C GLY A 360 -21.42 -13.11 -3.36
N GLY A 361 -20.70 -12.45 -2.44
CA GLY A 361 -20.21 -11.09 -2.59
C GLY A 361 -19.03 -10.92 -3.54
N ILE A 362 -18.38 -12.02 -3.91
CA ILE A 362 -17.29 -12.05 -4.90
C ILE A 362 -17.59 -13.19 -5.85
N GLU A 363 -17.73 -12.90 -7.14
CA GLU A 363 -17.79 -13.93 -8.17
C GLU A 363 -16.42 -14.60 -8.28
N GLN A 364 -16.42 -15.94 -8.33
CA GLN A 364 -15.18 -16.73 -8.43
C GLN A 364 -14.33 -16.41 -9.68
N ASN A 365 -14.93 -15.71 -10.65
CA ASN A 365 -14.31 -15.34 -11.91
C ASN A 365 -13.84 -13.87 -11.97
N GLN A 366 -13.98 -13.09 -10.88
CA GLN A 366 -13.39 -11.75 -10.81
C GLN A 366 -11.90 -11.87 -10.53
N ILE A 367 -11.11 -11.08 -11.26
CA ILE A 367 -9.67 -10.92 -11.01
C ILE A 367 -9.47 -10.62 -9.53
N GLY A 368 -8.70 -11.47 -8.84
CA GLY A 368 -8.47 -11.36 -7.40
C GLY A 368 -9.45 -12.13 -6.50
N GLY A 369 -10.60 -12.62 -6.99
CA GLY A 369 -11.63 -13.20 -6.14
C GLY A 369 -11.15 -14.25 -5.13
N LEU A 370 -10.61 -15.38 -5.59
CA LEU A 370 -10.03 -16.40 -4.69
C LEU A 370 -8.70 -15.95 -4.09
N THR A 371 -7.92 -15.19 -4.84
CA THR A 371 -6.62 -14.68 -4.41
C THR A 371 -6.78 -13.81 -3.18
N GLU A 372 -7.67 -12.82 -3.23
CA GLU A 372 -7.83 -11.81 -2.18
C GLU A 372 -8.29 -12.38 -0.83
N VAL A 373 -9.14 -13.38 -0.84
CA VAL A 373 -9.80 -13.85 0.39
C VAL A 373 -8.95 -14.76 1.27
N TYR A 374 -7.82 -15.28 0.77
CA TYR A 374 -6.97 -16.24 1.49
C TYR A 374 -5.56 -15.73 1.84
N PHE A 375 -5.33 -14.43 1.79
CA PHE A 375 -4.06 -13.84 2.22
C PHE A 375 -3.86 -13.80 3.74
N GLY A 376 -4.91 -13.96 4.53
CA GLY A 376 -4.91 -13.75 5.97
C GLY A 376 -3.89 -14.59 6.73
N LEU A 377 -3.32 -13.99 7.75
CA LEU A 377 -2.52 -14.68 8.78
C LEU A 377 -3.41 -15.46 9.76
N PHE A 378 -4.65 -15.03 9.90
CA PHE A 378 -5.69 -15.70 10.67
C PHE A 378 -6.85 -16.10 9.75
N THR A 379 -7.62 -17.11 10.17
CA THR A 379 -8.86 -17.45 9.48
C THR A 379 -9.86 -16.30 9.60
N ASP A 380 -10.88 -16.31 8.74
CA ASP A 380 -12.02 -15.40 8.82
C ASP A 380 -12.63 -15.41 10.24
N PRO A 381 -13.08 -14.27 10.78
CA PRO A 381 -13.78 -14.22 12.08
C PRO A 381 -14.95 -15.17 12.19
N GLU A 382 -15.71 -15.40 11.11
CA GLU A 382 -16.80 -16.39 11.08
C GLU A 382 -16.30 -17.84 11.20
N ASP A 383 -15.02 -18.11 10.90
CA ASP A 383 -14.34 -19.38 11.09
C ASP A 383 -13.55 -19.45 12.41
N GLY A 384 -13.80 -18.53 13.33
CA GLY A 384 -13.23 -18.48 14.67
C GLY A 384 -11.91 -17.74 14.79
N CYS A 385 -11.50 -16.98 13.77
CA CYS A 385 -10.28 -16.14 13.80
C CYS A 385 -9.01 -16.89 14.29
N ARG A 386 -8.80 -18.12 13.82
CA ARG A 386 -7.71 -18.98 14.30
C ARG A 386 -6.37 -18.59 13.66
N PRO A 387 -5.26 -18.59 14.44
CA PRO A 387 -3.93 -18.35 13.89
C PRO A 387 -3.53 -19.46 12.92
N ARG A 388 -3.01 -19.08 11.77
CA ARG A 388 -2.56 -19.99 10.72
C ARG A 388 -1.04 -20.23 10.82
N ALA A 389 -0.51 -21.16 10.05
CA ALA A 389 0.92 -21.47 10.08
C ALA A 389 1.79 -20.23 9.76
N ARG A 390 1.32 -19.35 8.87
CA ARG A 390 2.00 -18.08 8.53
C ARG A 390 2.05 -17.10 9.70
N ALA A 391 0.98 -16.99 10.51
CA ALA A 391 0.98 -16.16 11.70
C ALA A 391 2.04 -16.63 12.71
N LYS A 392 2.11 -17.93 12.94
CA LYS A 392 3.10 -18.54 13.84
C LYS A 392 4.53 -18.33 13.32
N ALA A 393 4.73 -18.44 12.00
CA ALA A 393 6.02 -18.18 11.36
C ALA A 393 6.49 -16.73 11.54
N ILE A 394 5.58 -15.75 11.36
CA ILE A 394 5.90 -14.33 11.60
C ILE A 394 6.20 -14.10 13.07
N GLN A 395 5.36 -14.59 13.99
CA GLN A 395 5.57 -14.43 15.42
C GLN A 395 6.93 -14.96 15.89
N GLU A 396 7.35 -16.09 15.35
CA GLU A 396 8.66 -16.69 15.65
C GLU A 396 9.82 -15.77 15.17
N MET A 397 9.69 -15.17 13.98
CA MET A 397 10.71 -14.31 13.41
C MET A 397 10.79 -12.92 14.06
N THR A 398 9.66 -12.40 14.51
CA THR A 398 9.57 -11.08 15.15
C THR A 398 9.76 -11.12 16.67
N GLY A 399 9.85 -12.31 17.25
CA GLY A 399 10.02 -12.50 18.70
C GLY A 399 8.75 -12.26 19.51
N GLY A 400 7.56 -12.32 18.88
CA GLY A 400 6.29 -12.24 19.58
C GLY A 400 6.09 -13.43 20.54
N THR A 401 5.55 -13.18 21.72
CA THR A 401 5.38 -14.21 22.79
C THR A 401 3.92 -14.37 23.25
N ALA A 402 3.00 -13.62 22.65
CA ALA A 402 1.60 -13.65 23.04
C ALA A 402 0.92 -14.98 22.66
N ASP A 403 -0.08 -15.37 23.43
CA ASP A 403 -1.00 -16.45 23.06
C ASP A 403 -1.95 -15.97 21.95
N LEU A 404 -1.59 -16.23 20.69
CA LEU A 404 -2.35 -15.81 19.52
C LEU A 404 -3.76 -16.41 19.48
N GLU A 405 -3.94 -17.64 20.01
CA GLU A 405 -5.24 -18.31 20.03
C GLU A 405 -6.20 -17.60 20.99
N ASN A 406 -5.71 -17.18 22.15
CA ASN A 406 -6.49 -16.41 23.11
C ASN A 406 -6.79 -14.99 22.61
N LEU A 407 -5.81 -14.32 22.00
CA LEU A 407 -6.02 -12.97 21.46
C LEU A 407 -7.04 -12.97 20.32
N SER A 408 -6.91 -13.89 19.37
CA SER A 408 -7.79 -13.96 18.19
C SER A 408 -9.22 -14.40 18.55
N ALA A 409 -9.39 -15.26 19.55
CA ALA A 409 -10.71 -15.67 20.02
C ALA A 409 -11.58 -14.51 20.48
N ARG A 410 -10.98 -13.40 20.93
CA ARG A 410 -11.72 -12.18 21.31
C ARG A 410 -12.37 -11.49 20.10
N LEU A 411 -11.80 -11.65 18.91
CA LEU A 411 -12.38 -11.11 17.67
C LEU A 411 -13.52 -11.99 17.12
N ALA A 412 -13.47 -13.29 17.38
CA ALA A 412 -14.48 -14.22 16.92
C ALA A 412 -15.78 -14.19 17.77
N GLN A 413 -15.76 -13.60 18.97
CA GLN A 413 -16.87 -13.64 19.93
C GLN A 413 -17.89 -12.51 19.76
N LYS A 414 -17.78 -11.66 18.76
CA LYS A 414 -18.67 -10.54 18.50
C LYS A 414 -19.40 -10.71 17.16
#